data_dcdc7d8a6481baa9000062c89bef632e
#
_entry.id   dcdc7d8a6481baa9000062c89bef632e
#
_cell.length_a   1.000
_cell.length_b   1.000
_cell.length_c   1.000
_cell.angle_alpha   90.00
_cell.angle_beta   90.00
_cell.angle_gamma   90.00
#
_symmetry.space_group_name_H-M   'P 1'
#
loop_
_entity.id
_entity.type
_entity.pdbx_description
1 polymer ?
#
loop_
_entity_poly.entity_id
_entity_poly.type
_entity_poly.pdbx_seq_one_letter_code
_entity_poly.pdbx_strand_id
1 'polypeptide(L)'
;MNPSPVIAVTSGEPAGIGPDICLALAAQRPPCRAVILADRTLLAARAAQLGLTLRLREFDPARPPAAGELEVLHLPLAVPVSAGRLDPANSAYVLALLRRAVAGCSDGTFDAMVTAPVHKGVINDAGVPFTGHTEYLAALTSTPRVVMMLVGGGLRVALATTHLALADVPAAITRASLEQTLRILHRALQQRFGMAEPRILVAGLNPHSGEGGHLGREEIELISPVLERLRQAGMRLTGPFPADTLFTPQVLARGDCVLAMYHDQGLPVLKYASFGKGVNVTLGLPLVRTSVDHGTALELAASGAADPGSLVAAIETALEMVHAPGVASPV
;
A
#
# COMPACT_ATOMS: atom_id res chain seq x y z
N MET A 1 17.89 14.84 -19.05
CA MET A 1 17.27 14.63 -17.73
C MET A 1 16.10 13.69 -17.97
N ASN A 2 16.02 12.55 -17.28
CA ASN A 2 14.80 11.74 -17.36
C ASN A 2 13.62 12.57 -16.86
N PRO A 3 12.45 12.50 -17.50
CA PRO A 3 11.27 13.19 -17.02
C PRO A 3 10.97 12.78 -15.58
N SER A 4 10.49 13.73 -14.78
CA SER A 4 10.09 13.44 -13.39
C SER A 4 8.93 12.43 -13.39
N PRO A 5 8.98 11.37 -12.58
CA PRO A 5 7.90 10.38 -12.53
C PRO A 5 6.53 11.03 -12.23
N VAL A 6 5.50 10.52 -12.86
CA VAL A 6 4.11 10.98 -12.70
C VAL A 6 3.34 10.02 -11.80
N ILE A 7 2.96 10.47 -10.62
CA ILE A 7 2.30 9.63 -9.61
C ILE A 7 0.82 10.02 -9.50
N ALA A 8 -0.06 9.06 -9.76
CA ALA A 8 -1.49 9.22 -9.51
C ALA A 8 -1.80 9.11 -8.02
N VAL A 9 -2.40 10.13 -7.43
CA VAL A 9 -2.83 10.12 -6.02
C VAL A 9 -4.35 10.16 -5.96
N THR A 10 -5.00 9.05 -5.57
CA THR A 10 -6.45 9.04 -5.41
C THR A 10 -6.84 9.67 -4.08
N SER A 11 -7.78 10.62 -4.08
CA SER A 11 -8.23 11.32 -2.87
C SER A 11 -9.06 10.45 -1.91
N GLY A 12 -9.49 9.26 -2.34
CA GLY A 12 -10.21 8.30 -1.50
C GLY A 12 -11.63 8.75 -1.15
N GLU A 13 -12.02 8.50 0.13
CA GLU A 13 -13.34 8.90 0.66
C GLU A 13 -13.48 10.43 0.70
N PRO A 14 -14.44 11.02 -0.04
CA PRO A 14 -14.55 12.46 -0.14
C PRO A 14 -14.96 13.15 1.16
N ALA A 15 -15.65 12.44 2.06
CA ALA A 15 -16.06 12.96 3.37
C ALA A 15 -14.96 12.85 4.43
N GLY A 16 -13.88 12.08 4.17
CA GLY A 16 -12.76 11.88 5.08
C GLY A 16 -11.63 12.89 4.91
N ILE A 17 -10.48 12.56 5.51
CA ILE A 17 -9.23 13.36 5.44
C ILE A 17 -8.48 13.23 4.12
N GLY A 18 -8.88 12.32 3.23
CA GLY A 18 -8.20 12.11 1.95
C GLY A 18 -8.01 13.40 1.14
N PRO A 19 -9.05 14.22 0.92
CA PRO A 19 -8.93 15.53 0.29
C PRO A 19 -7.96 16.48 1.02
N ASP A 20 -7.98 16.50 2.36
CA ASP A 20 -7.11 17.37 3.20
C ASP A 20 -5.63 17.06 2.99
N ILE A 21 -5.26 15.78 3.13
CA ILE A 21 -3.87 15.34 2.97
C ILE A 21 -3.38 15.48 1.52
N CYS A 22 -4.27 15.35 0.53
CA CYS A 22 -3.94 15.62 -0.87
C CYS A 22 -3.64 17.11 -1.09
N LEU A 23 -4.43 18.03 -0.52
CA LEU A 23 -4.19 19.46 -0.60
C LEU A 23 -2.87 19.88 0.07
N ALA A 24 -2.49 19.20 1.16
CA ALA A 24 -1.24 19.45 1.86
C ALA A 24 -0.01 19.18 1.00
N LEU A 25 -0.10 18.35 -0.06
CA LEU A 25 1.01 18.10 -0.99
C LEU A 25 1.51 19.36 -1.70
N ALA A 26 0.68 20.39 -1.84
CA ALA A 26 1.10 21.70 -2.39
C ALA A 26 2.24 22.34 -1.58
N ALA A 27 2.24 22.15 -0.25
CA ALA A 27 3.29 22.62 0.65
C ALA A 27 4.45 21.61 0.76
N GLN A 28 4.17 20.32 0.71
CA GLN A 28 5.17 19.25 0.88
C GLN A 28 6.10 19.09 -0.33
N ARG A 29 5.63 19.41 -1.54
CA ARG A 29 6.40 19.39 -2.81
C ARG A 29 7.21 18.09 -2.97
N PRO A 30 6.56 16.93 -3.06
CA PRO A 30 7.28 15.67 -3.27
C PRO A 30 8.13 15.75 -4.55
N PRO A 31 9.27 15.01 -4.62
CA PRO A 31 10.21 15.08 -5.75
C PRO A 31 9.68 14.32 -7.00
N CYS A 32 8.41 14.54 -7.33
CA CYS A 32 7.70 13.95 -8.48
C CYS A 32 6.59 14.87 -8.96
N ARG A 33 5.99 14.50 -10.08
CA ARG A 33 4.75 15.10 -10.56
C ARG A 33 3.57 14.36 -9.94
N ALA A 34 3.04 14.85 -8.81
CA ALA A 34 1.86 14.29 -8.15
C ALA A 34 0.58 14.84 -8.82
N VAL A 35 -0.25 13.93 -9.34
CA VAL A 35 -1.55 14.24 -9.96
C VAL A 35 -2.66 13.71 -9.05
N ILE A 36 -3.48 14.62 -8.52
CA ILE A 36 -4.57 14.26 -7.63
C ILE A 36 -5.79 13.84 -8.46
N LEU A 37 -6.26 12.62 -8.31
CA LEU A 37 -7.52 12.16 -8.86
C LEU A 37 -8.63 12.50 -7.87
N ALA A 38 -9.45 13.49 -8.21
CA ALA A 38 -10.50 14.01 -7.31
C ALA A 38 -11.53 14.89 -8.04
N ASP A 39 -12.63 15.19 -7.38
CA ASP A 39 -13.51 16.29 -7.79
C ASP A 39 -12.83 17.63 -7.47
N ARG A 40 -12.60 18.45 -8.50
CA ARG A 40 -11.91 19.73 -8.35
C ARG A 40 -12.72 20.72 -7.52
N THR A 41 -14.05 20.66 -7.59
CA THR A 41 -14.93 21.52 -6.80
C THR A 41 -14.87 21.16 -5.32
N LEU A 42 -14.86 19.86 -5.01
CA LEU A 42 -14.61 19.37 -3.64
C LEU A 42 -13.28 19.89 -3.09
N LEU A 43 -12.20 19.73 -3.86
CA LEU A 43 -10.87 20.19 -3.41
C LEU A 43 -10.83 21.72 -3.22
N ALA A 44 -11.47 22.50 -4.11
CA ALA A 44 -11.54 23.95 -3.95
C ALA A 44 -12.33 24.36 -2.69
N ALA A 45 -13.48 23.73 -2.44
CA ALA A 45 -14.27 23.97 -1.25
C ALA A 45 -13.51 23.58 0.03
N ARG A 46 -12.81 22.41 0.02
CA ARG A 46 -12.00 21.94 1.14
C ARG A 46 -10.80 22.86 1.39
N ALA A 47 -10.13 23.35 0.35
CA ALA A 47 -9.04 24.30 0.47
C ALA A 47 -9.53 25.63 1.12
N ALA A 48 -10.69 26.11 0.71
CA ALA A 48 -11.30 27.31 1.32
C ALA A 48 -11.64 27.10 2.81
N GLN A 49 -12.21 25.94 3.18
CA GLN A 49 -12.48 25.57 4.57
C GLN A 49 -11.21 25.54 5.42
N LEU A 50 -10.10 25.06 4.85
CA LEU A 50 -8.80 24.96 5.50
C LEU A 50 -8.00 26.29 5.46
N GLY A 51 -8.53 27.35 4.83
CA GLY A 51 -7.83 28.62 4.67
C GLY A 51 -6.58 28.54 3.77
N LEU A 52 -6.52 27.55 2.88
CA LEU A 52 -5.38 27.34 1.99
C LEU A 52 -5.52 28.17 0.72
N THR A 53 -4.48 28.96 0.40
CA THR A 53 -4.35 29.66 -0.88
C THR A 53 -3.50 28.84 -1.81
N LEU A 54 -4.11 28.09 -2.73
CA LEU A 54 -3.43 27.29 -3.72
C LEU A 54 -4.17 27.31 -5.06
N ARG A 55 -3.46 27.04 -6.15
CA ARG A 55 -4.05 26.98 -7.50
C ARG A 55 -4.24 25.53 -7.91
N LEU A 56 -5.50 25.12 -8.09
CA LEU A 56 -5.86 23.83 -8.67
C LEU A 56 -5.89 23.95 -10.19
N ARG A 57 -5.07 23.15 -10.87
CA ARG A 57 -5.00 23.10 -12.34
C ARG A 57 -5.47 21.74 -12.85
N GLU A 58 -6.17 21.72 -13.97
CA GLU A 58 -6.48 20.47 -14.65
C GLU A 58 -5.20 19.80 -15.14
N PHE A 59 -5.12 18.47 -14.96
CA PHE A 59 -3.99 17.67 -15.42
C PHE A 59 -3.88 17.71 -16.94
N ASP A 60 -2.71 18.07 -17.44
CA ASP A 60 -2.34 18.04 -18.86
C ASP A 60 -0.98 17.35 -18.98
N PRO A 61 -0.89 16.15 -19.58
CA PRO A 61 0.37 15.43 -19.74
C PRO A 61 1.46 16.25 -20.42
N ALA A 62 1.09 17.11 -21.36
CA ALA A 62 2.04 17.91 -22.14
C ALA A 62 2.60 19.12 -21.38
N ARG A 63 1.96 19.52 -20.26
CA ARG A 63 2.34 20.73 -19.54
C ARG A 63 2.63 20.43 -18.06
N PRO A 64 3.88 20.42 -17.60
CA PRO A 64 4.20 20.24 -16.18
C PRO A 64 3.62 21.39 -15.33
N PRO A 65 3.36 21.17 -14.02
CA PRO A 65 2.85 22.20 -13.13
C PRO A 65 3.87 23.30 -12.88
N ALA A 66 3.39 24.53 -12.70
CA ALA A 66 4.20 25.61 -12.17
C ALA A 66 4.33 25.52 -10.64
N ALA A 67 5.29 26.27 -10.09
CA ALA A 67 5.43 26.34 -8.63
C ALA A 67 4.15 26.87 -7.97
N GLY A 68 3.65 26.16 -6.96
CA GLY A 68 2.41 26.50 -6.24
C GLY A 68 1.12 26.04 -6.94
N GLU A 69 1.19 25.32 -8.04
CA GLU A 69 0.05 24.64 -8.66
C GLU A 69 -0.03 23.19 -8.18
N LEU A 70 -1.26 22.72 -7.93
CA LEU A 70 -1.58 21.33 -7.67
C LEU A 70 -2.42 20.80 -8.84
N GLU A 71 -1.94 19.72 -9.46
CA GLU A 71 -2.63 19.14 -10.61
C GLU A 71 -3.75 18.21 -10.18
N VAL A 72 -4.89 18.36 -10.82
CA VAL A 72 -6.09 17.56 -10.56
C VAL A 72 -6.56 16.95 -11.86
N LEU A 73 -6.62 15.62 -11.91
CA LEU A 73 -7.42 14.92 -12.91
C LEU A 73 -8.84 14.83 -12.36
N HIS A 74 -9.73 15.65 -12.95
CA HIS A 74 -11.09 15.82 -12.44
C HIS A 74 -11.95 14.58 -12.69
N LEU A 75 -12.57 14.07 -11.61
CA LEU A 75 -13.66 13.11 -11.64
C LEU A 75 -14.83 13.69 -10.82
N PRO A 76 -16.04 13.77 -11.38
CA PRO A 76 -17.15 14.43 -10.67
C PRO A 76 -17.73 13.55 -9.56
N LEU A 77 -18.11 14.18 -8.45
CA LEU A 77 -18.97 13.59 -7.42
C LEU A 77 -20.39 13.36 -7.94
N ALA A 78 -21.07 12.36 -7.38
CA ALA A 78 -22.49 12.13 -7.67
C ALA A 78 -23.40 13.12 -6.90
N VAL A 79 -23.05 13.41 -5.65
CA VAL A 79 -23.78 14.34 -4.77
C VAL A 79 -22.81 15.22 -3.98
N PRO A 80 -23.23 16.41 -3.50
CA PRO A 80 -22.40 17.27 -2.65
C PRO A 80 -21.95 16.56 -1.38
N VAL A 81 -20.75 16.89 -0.90
CA VAL A 81 -20.10 16.27 0.27
C VAL A 81 -20.11 17.22 1.45
N SER A 82 -20.48 16.70 2.62
CA SER A 82 -20.20 17.33 3.92
C SER A 82 -19.04 16.59 4.60
N ALA A 83 -18.02 17.32 5.02
CA ALA A 83 -16.89 16.74 5.74
C ALA A 83 -17.36 15.98 7.00
N GLY A 84 -16.80 14.80 7.23
CA GLY A 84 -17.16 13.93 8.35
C GLY A 84 -18.45 13.13 8.17
N ARG A 85 -19.23 13.34 7.10
CA ARG A 85 -20.50 12.67 6.88
C ARG A 85 -20.47 11.82 5.62
N LEU A 86 -20.47 10.51 5.81
CA LEU A 86 -20.51 9.53 4.73
C LEU A 86 -21.83 9.57 3.95
N ASP A 87 -21.74 9.35 2.63
CA ASP A 87 -22.90 9.20 1.76
C ASP A 87 -22.65 8.08 0.74
N PRO A 88 -23.43 6.98 0.76
CA PRO A 88 -23.30 5.87 -0.18
C PRO A 88 -23.39 6.28 -1.66
N ALA A 89 -24.10 7.38 -1.98
CA ALA A 89 -24.23 7.88 -3.35
C ALA A 89 -22.88 8.24 -3.99
N ASN A 90 -21.86 8.58 -3.18
CA ASN A 90 -20.51 8.88 -3.66
C ASN A 90 -19.60 7.65 -3.78
N SER A 91 -20.06 6.44 -3.47
CA SER A 91 -19.24 5.22 -3.58
C SER A 91 -18.79 4.93 -5.01
N ALA A 92 -19.66 5.21 -6.00
CA ALA A 92 -19.29 5.05 -7.41
C ALA A 92 -18.14 5.98 -7.84
N TYR A 93 -18.08 7.20 -7.28
CA TYR A 93 -16.96 8.13 -7.44
C TYR A 93 -15.66 7.55 -6.88
N VAL A 94 -15.68 7.07 -5.64
CA VAL A 94 -14.48 6.47 -5.01
C VAL A 94 -13.91 5.33 -5.86
N LEU A 95 -14.77 4.45 -6.37
CA LEU A 95 -14.36 3.35 -7.25
C LEU A 95 -13.88 3.84 -8.63
N ALA A 96 -14.43 4.95 -9.14
CA ALA A 96 -13.98 5.57 -10.38
C ALA A 96 -12.55 6.13 -10.26
N LEU A 97 -12.19 6.71 -9.11
CA LEU A 97 -10.81 7.15 -8.84
C LEU A 97 -9.83 5.97 -8.98
N LEU A 98 -10.14 4.82 -8.37
CA LEU A 98 -9.29 3.64 -8.44
C LEU A 98 -9.17 3.09 -9.86
N ARG A 99 -10.30 2.95 -10.57
CA ARG A 99 -10.31 2.50 -11.97
C ARG A 99 -9.49 3.42 -12.87
N ARG A 100 -9.64 4.74 -12.70
CA ARG A 100 -8.89 5.72 -13.52
C ARG A 100 -7.38 5.69 -13.24
N ALA A 101 -7.00 5.52 -11.96
CA ALA A 101 -5.59 5.37 -11.60
C ALA A 101 -4.97 4.09 -12.20
N VAL A 102 -5.67 2.95 -12.09
CA VAL A 102 -5.22 1.68 -12.71
C VAL A 102 -5.10 1.82 -14.22
N ALA A 103 -6.10 2.40 -14.90
CA ALA A 103 -6.05 2.62 -16.33
C ALA A 103 -4.83 3.48 -16.74
N GLY A 104 -4.58 4.57 -16.00
CA GLY A 104 -3.45 5.46 -16.26
C GLY A 104 -2.09 4.82 -15.98
N CYS A 105 -1.99 3.91 -15.01
CA CYS A 105 -0.79 3.12 -14.83
C CYS A 105 -0.59 2.09 -15.95
N SER A 106 -1.69 1.55 -16.51
CA SER A 106 -1.64 0.55 -17.57
C SER A 106 -1.33 1.14 -18.94
N ASP A 107 -1.77 2.38 -19.21
CA ASP A 107 -1.52 3.08 -20.47
C ASP A 107 -0.24 3.96 -20.45
N GLY A 108 0.50 3.95 -19.33
CA GLY A 108 1.73 4.71 -19.17
C GLY A 108 1.55 6.20 -18.88
N THR A 109 0.32 6.67 -18.63
CA THR A 109 0.06 8.05 -18.18
C THR A 109 0.65 8.30 -16.80
N PHE A 110 0.66 7.28 -15.93
CA PHE A 110 1.20 7.31 -14.58
C PHE A 110 2.22 6.19 -14.38
N ASP A 111 3.32 6.49 -13.70
CA ASP A 111 4.36 5.51 -13.34
C ASP A 111 3.97 4.67 -12.12
N ALA A 112 3.14 5.22 -11.22
CA ALA A 112 2.63 4.54 -10.04
C ALA A 112 1.31 5.18 -9.56
N MET A 113 0.61 4.46 -8.68
CA MET A 113 -0.52 5.00 -7.95
C MET A 113 -0.30 4.97 -6.44
N VAL A 114 -0.77 6.01 -5.76
CA VAL A 114 -0.82 6.13 -4.30
C VAL A 114 -2.27 6.36 -3.88
N THR A 115 -2.74 5.60 -2.90
CA THR A 115 -4.16 5.69 -2.50
C THR A 115 -4.32 6.28 -1.11
N ALA A 116 -5.12 7.34 -1.01
CA ALA A 116 -5.67 7.85 0.25
C ALA A 116 -6.77 6.89 0.78
N PRO A 117 -7.21 7.05 2.05
CA PRO A 117 -8.12 6.09 2.66
C PRO A 117 -9.50 6.07 2.03
N VAL A 118 -10.15 4.89 2.03
CA VAL A 118 -11.56 4.72 1.67
C VAL A 118 -12.34 4.13 2.84
N HIS A 119 -13.66 4.34 2.85
CA HIS A 119 -14.54 3.77 3.86
C HIS A 119 -15.26 2.55 3.30
N LYS A 120 -14.80 1.34 3.71
CA LYS A 120 -15.34 0.06 3.19
C LYS A 120 -16.85 -0.08 3.44
N GLY A 121 -17.30 0.31 4.63
CA GLY A 121 -18.72 0.21 5.02
C GLY A 121 -19.62 0.98 4.07
N VAL A 122 -19.34 2.26 3.78
CA VAL A 122 -20.19 3.08 2.91
C VAL A 122 -20.23 2.56 1.46
N ILE A 123 -19.14 1.95 0.98
CA ILE A 123 -19.13 1.31 -0.36
C ILE A 123 -20.01 0.06 -0.35
N ASN A 124 -19.98 -0.75 0.71
CA ASN A 124 -20.86 -1.90 0.87
C ASN A 124 -22.33 -1.47 1.02
N ASP A 125 -22.60 -0.38 1.74
CA ASP A 125 -23.95 0.20 1.90
C ASP A 125 -24.53 0.66 0.56
N ALA A 126 -23.67 1.03 -0.40
CA ALA A 126 -24.07 1.30 -1.78
C ALA A 126 -24.36 0.05 -2.62
N GLY A 127 -24.33 -1.14 -2.03
CA GLY A 127 -24.58 -2.42 -2.70
C GLY A 127 -23.40 -2.98 -3.50
N VAL A 128 -22.20 -2.42 -3.33
CA VAL A 128 -20.99 -2.91 -4.01
C VAL A 128 -20.15 -3.73 -3.04
N PRO A 129 -19.96 -5.05 -3.27
CA PRO A 129 -19.07 -5.87 -2.44
C PRO A 129 -17.63 -5.32 -2.49
N PHE A 130 -17.14 -4.83 -1.37
CA PHE A 130 -15.82 -4.21 -1.27
C PHE A 130 -15.13 -4.61 0.04
N THR A 131 -14.10 -5.42 -0.07
CA THR A 131 -13.29 -5.90 1.06
C THR A 131 -12.10 -5.00 1.35
N GLY A 132 -11.61 -4.31 0.32
CA GLY A 132 -10.51 -3.36 0.43
C GLY A 132 -9.88 -3.01 -0.92
N HIS A 133 -8.94 -2.07 -0.89
CA HIS A 133 -8.17 -1.68 -2.06
C HIS A 133 -7.46 -2.87 -2.71
N THR A 134 -6.83 -3.71 -1.90
CA THR A 134 -5.97 -4.81 -2.36
C THR A 134 -6.74 -5.79 -3.23
N GLU A 135 -7.88 -6.26 -2.76
CA GLU A 135 -8.74 -7.21 -3.47
C GLU A 135 -9.39 -6.57 -4.70
N TYR A 136 -9.83 -5.33 -4.56
CA TYR A 136 -10.43 -4.58 -5.67
C TYR A 136 -9.43 -4.34 -6.81
N LEU A 137 -8.20 -3.93 -6.49
CA LEU A 137 -7.14 -3.71 -7.48
C LEU A 137 -6.68 -5.03 -8.12
N ALA A 138 -6.60 -6.11 -7.34
CA ALA A 138 -6.30 -7.45 -7.86
C ALA A 138 -7.35 -7.88 -8.89
N ALA A 139 -8.64 -7.67 -8.61
CA ALA A 139 -9.73 -7.95 -9.55
C ALA A 139 -9.65 -7.09 -10.82
N LEU A 140 -9.41 -5.77 -10.68
CA LEU A 140 -9.28 -4.86 -11.83
C LEU A 140 -8.12 -5.21 -12.77
N THR A 141 -7.04 -5.78 -12.22
CA THR A 141 -5.83 -6.14 -12.97
C THR A 141 -5.75 -7.63 -13.31
N SER A 142 -6.81 -8.39 -13.04
CA SER A 142 -6.85 -9.85 -13.20
C SER A 142 -5.66 -10.56 -12.53
N THR A 143 -5.22 -10.01 -11.38
CA THR A 143 -4.09 -10.54 -10.62
C THR A 143 -4.58 -11.63 -9.66
N PRO A 144 -4.18 -12.90 -9.85
CA PRO A 144 -4.74 -14.00 -9.08
C PRO A 144 -4.30 -14.01 -7.60
N ARG A 145 -3.16 -13.40 -7.29
CA ARG A 145 -2.63 -13.31 -5.94
C ARG A 145 -1.77 -12.08 -5.75
N VAL A 146 -1.97 -11.41 -4.64
CA VAL A 146 -1.20 -10.27 -4.17
C VAL A 146 -0.64 -10.54 -2.79
N VAL A 147 0.41 -9.81 -2.40
CA VAL A 147 1.02 -9.88 -1.08
C VAL A 147 1.03 -8.48 -0.49
N MET A 148 0.47 -8.36 0.70
CA MET A 148 0.53 -7.13 1.48
C MET A 148 1.90 -7.05 2.17
N MET A 149 2.56 -5.93 2.00
CA MET A 149 3.81 -5.61 2.71
C MET A 149 3.69 -4.21 3.30
N LEU A 150 4.13 -4.04 4.53
CA LEU A 150 4.31 -2.72 5.12
C LEU A 150 5.79 -2.35 5.14
N VAL A 151 6.05 -1.07 4.88
CA VAL A 151 7.40 -0.46 4.91
C VAL A 151 7.38 0.70 5.89
N GLY A 152 8.35 0.76 6.79
CA GLY A 152 8.47 1.87 7.73
C GLY A 152 9.49 1.58 8.83
N GLY A 153 10.09 2.64 9.42
CA GLY A 153 11.09 2.49 10.48
C GLY A 153 12.32 1.65 10.07
N GLY A 154 12.69 1.64 8.80
CA GLY A 154 13.75 0.79 8.26
C GLY A 154 13.38 -0.68 8.07
N LEU A 155 12.14 -1.08 8.36
CA LEU A 155 11.64 -2.43 8.24
C LEU A 155 10.78 -2.62 6.97
N ARG A 156 10.81 -3.84 6.43
CA ARG A 156 9.84 -4.36 5.45
C ARG A 156 9.24 -5.64 6.02
N VAL A 157 7.92 -5.64 6.21
CA VAL A 157 7.20 -6.80 6.76
C VAL A 157 6.09 -7.20 5.81
N ALA A 158 6.26 -8.33 5.16
CA ALA A 158 5.26 -8.96 4.30
C ALA A 158 4.41 -9.95 5.10
N LEU A 159 3.20 -10.21 4.65
CA LEU A 159 2.23 -11.07 5.32
C LEU A 159 1.87 -12.28 4.46
N ALA A 160 1.91 -13.48 5.04
CA ALA A 160 1.42 -14.70 4.41
C ALA A 160 -0.12 -14.75 4.40
N THR A 161 -0.74 -14.28 5.48
CA THR A 161 -2.19 -14.07 5.61
C THR A 161 -2.47 -12.67 6.14
N THR A 162 -3.62 -12.07 5.76
CA THR A 162 -3.98 -10.70 6.11
C THR A 162 -5.16 -10.66 7.10
N HIS A 163 -6.34 -10.30 6.65
CA HIS A 163 -7.52 -10.01 7.47
C HIS A 163 -8.37 -11.27 7.72
N LEU A 164 -7.81 -12.24 8.41
CA LEU A 164 -8.50 -13.47 8.82
C LEU A 164 -8.71 -13.50 10.35
N ALA A 165 -9.72 -14.19 10.80
CA ALA A 165 -9.82 -14.57 12.20
C ALA A 165 -8.60 -15.43 12.57
N LEU A 166 -8.05 -15.25 13.77
CA LEU A 166 -6.84 -15.95 14.20
C LEU A 166 -6.98 -17.48 14.10
N ALA A 167 -8.19 -18.00 14.40
CA ALA A 167 -8.49 -19.41 14.31
C ALA A 167 -8.39 -19.99 12.87
N ASP A 168 -8.57 -19.15 11.85
CA ASP A 168 -8.56 -19.56 10.45
C ASP A 168 -7.16 -19.46 9.82
N VAL A 169 -6.22 -18.81 10.50
CA VAL A 169 -4.86 -18.57 9.98
C VAL A 169 -4.13 -19.88 9.67
N PRO A 170 -4.08 -20.89 10.56
CA PRO A 170 -3.35 -22.12 10.27
C PRO A 170 -3.85 -22.83 9.01
N ALA A 171 -5.17 -22.91 8.83
CA ALA A 171 -5.79 -23.54 7.67
C ALA A 171 -5.56 -22.78 6.35
N ALA A 172 -5.41 -21.46 6.41
CA ALA A 172 -5.14 -20.59 5.25
C ALA A 172 -3.69 -20.70 4.76
N ILE A 173 -2.76 -21.10 5.63
CA ILE A 173 -1.35 -21.30 5.27
C ILE A 173 -1.19 -22.71 4.71
N THR A 174 -1.16 -22.81 3.39
CA THR A 174 -0.89 -24.06 2.67
C THR A 174 0.49 -24.02 2.02
N ARG A 175 1.02 -25.16 1.60
CA ARG A 175 2.28 -25.22 0.85
C ARG A 175 2.23 -24.34 -0.40
N ALA A 176 1.12 -24.43 -1.15
CA ALA A 176 0.92 -23.63 -2.36
C ALA A 176 0.82 -22.13 -2.07
N SER A 177 0.04 -21.75 -1.04
CA SER A 177 -0.12 -20.34 -0.69
C SER A 177 1.18 -19.71 -0.19
N LEU A 178 1.94 -20.40 0.66
CA LEU A 178 3.22 -19.91 1.19
C LEU A 178 4.27 -19.79 0.09
N GLU A 179 4.37 -20.80 -0.80
CA GLU A 179 5.29 -20.74 -1.93
C GLU A 179 4.99 -19.58 -2.87
N GLN A 180 3.73 -19.41 -3.26
CA GLN A 180 3.31 -18.29 -4.12
C GLN A 180 3.64 -16.94 -3.47
N THR A 181 3.35 -16.79 -2.17
CA THR A 181 3.67 -15.57 -1.40
C THR A 181 5.17 -15.28 -1.44
N LEU A 182 6.02 -16.27 -1.15
CA LEU A 182 7.47 -16.11 -1.17
C LEU A 182 8.00 -15.78 -2.57
N ARG A 183 7.46 -16.38 -3.62
CA ARG A 183 7.85 -16.07 -5.01
C ARG A 183 7.46 -14.65 -5.42
N ILE A 184 6.26 -14.20 -5.05
CA ILE A 184 5.81 -12.82 -5.31
C ILE A 184 6.71 -11.84 -4.55
N LEU A 185 6.93 -12.08 -3.26
CA LEU A 185 7.77 -11.24 -2.41
C LEU A 185 9.20 -11.15 -2.96
N HIS A 186 9.83 -12.29 -3.24
CA HIS A 186 11.19 -12.34 -3.78
C HIS A 186 11.33 -11.56 -5.09
N ARG A 187 10.41 -11.78 -6.05
CA ARG A 187 10.39 -11.06 -7.33
C ARG A 187 10.20 -9.56 -7.12
N ALA A 188 9.30 -9.17 -6.22
CA ALA A 188 9.05 -7.75 -5.95
C ALA A 188 10.27 -7.07 -5.32
N LEU A 189 10.96 -7.72 -4.38
CA LEU A 189 12.20 -7.20 -3.79
C LEU A 189 13.29 -7.02 -4.85
N GLN A 190 13.39 -7.94 -5.81
CA GLN A 190 14.33 -7.79 -6.92
C GLN A 190 13.94 -6.65 -7.87
N GLN A 191 12.70 -6.67 -8.37
CA GLN A 191 12.26 -5.79 -9.46
C GLN A 191 11.86 -4.39 -9.00
N ARG A 192 11.28 -4.26 -7.79
CA ARG A 192 10.72 -3.01 -7.29
C ARG A 192 11.54 -2.35 -6.19
N PHE A 193 12.50 -3.07 -5.60
CA PHE A 193 13.42 -2.54 -4.58
C PHE A 193 14.89 -2.69 -4.99
N GLY A 194 15.18 -3.17 -6.20
CA GLY A 194 16.53 -3.26 -6.77
C GLY A 194 17.48 -4.22 -6.05
N MET A 195 16.96 -5.17 -5.28
CA MET A 195 17.76 -6.13 -4.53
C MET A 195 18.09 -7.33 -5.41
N ALA A 196 19.34 -7.47 -5.85
CA ALA A 196 19.75 -8.61 -6.71
C ALA A 196 19.49 -9.95 -6.04
N GLU A 197 19.80 -10.09 -4.76
CA GLU A 197 19.71 -11.31 -3.97
C GLU A 197 19.02 -11.06 -2.62
N PRO A 198 17.69 -10.82 -2.61
CA PRO A 198 16.98 -10.44 -1.40
C PRO A 198 17.02 -11.56 -0.35
N ARG A 199 17.36 -11.18 0.89
CA ARG A 199 17.39 -12.05 2.07
C ARG A 199 16.07 -11.94 2.81
N ILE A 200 15.27 -12.98 2.82
CA ILE A 200 13.97 -13.00 3.47
C ILE A 200 14.04 -13.81 4.76
N LEU A 201 13.72 -13.14 5.87
CA LEU A 201 13.57 -13.78 7.17
C LEU A 201 12.12 -14.23 7.33
N VAL A 202 11.90 -15.52 7.59
CA VAL A 202 10.57 -16.11 7.67
C VAL A 202 10.24 -16.45 9.12
N ALA A 203 9.12 -15.92 9.62
CA ALA A 203 8.63 -16.27 10.95
C ALA A 203 8.06 -17.70 10.97
N GLY A 204 8.09 -18.34 12.13
CA GLY A 204 7.23 -19.49 12.41
C GLY A 204 5.79 -19.05 12.63
N LEU A 205 4.86 -19.97 12.62
CA LEU A 205 3.46 -19.75 12.96
C LEU A 205 3.25 -19.82 14.47
N ASN A 206 3.84 -20.86 15.08
CA ASN A 206 3.65 -21.20 16.49
C ASN A 206 4.70 -20.52 17.39
N PRO A 207 4.39 -20.36 18.70
CA PRO A 207 5.38 -19.95 19.68
C PRO A 207 6.64 -20.83 19.59
N HIS A 208 7.81 -20.23 19.75
CA HIS A 208 9.13 -20.88 19.65
C HIS A 208 9.30 -21.73 18.37
N SER A 209 8.63 -21.32 17.27
CA SER A 209 8.61 -22.07 16.00
C SER A 209 8.23 -23.55 16.18
N GLY A 210 7.21 -23.80 17.02
CA GLY A 210 6.66 -25.12 17.27
C GLY A 210 7.45 -26.01 18.25
N GLU A 211 8.55 -25.53 18.86
CA GLU A 211 9.38 -26.27 19.86
C GLU A 211 9.62 -27.72 19.46
N GLY A 212 10.14 -27.95 18.27
CA GLY A 212 10.39 -29.31 17.76
C GLY A 212 9.11 -30.14 17.50
N GLY A 213 7.95 -29.50 17.41
CA GLY A 213 6.64 -30.12 17.19
C GLY A 213 5.80 -30.28 18.46
N HIS A 214 6.28 -29.83 19.61
CA HIS A 214 5.55 -29.88 20.88
C HIS A 214 4.48 -28.79 21.00
N LEU A 215 4.68 -27.66 20.31
CA LEU A 215 3.75 -26.50 20.29
C LEU A 215 3.10 -26.27 18.91
N GLY A 216 2.98 -27.34 18.12
CA GLY A 216 2.46 -27.28 16.75
C GLY A 216 3.46 -27.90 15.77
N ARG A 217 2.97 -28.34 14.61
CA ARG A 217 3.78 -29.09 13.63
C ARG A 217 3.87 -28.39 12.27
N GLU A 218 3.24 -27.22 12.14
CA GLU A 218 3.15 -26.46 10.89
C GLU A 218 4.55 -26.06 10.37
N GLU A 219 5.49 -25.78 11.27
CA GLU A 219 6.87 -25.50 10.90
C GLU A 219 7.55 -26.72 10.26
N ILE A 220 7.36 -27.92 10.83
CA ILE A 220 7.98 -29.17 10.39
C ILE A 220 7.29 -29.68 9.11
N GLU A 221 5.95 -29.67 9.11
CA GLU A 221 5.16 -30.34 8.07
C GLU A 221 4.91 -29.45 6.84
N LEU A 222 4.94 -28.13 7.02
CA LEU A 222 4.57 -27.18 5.97
C LEU A 222 5.67 -26.14 5.71
N ILE A 223 6.04 -25.31 6.71
CA ILE A 223 6.88 -24.14 6.48
C ILE A 223 8.28 -24.56 6.05
N SER A 224 8.99 -25.37 6.86
CA SER A 224 10.36 -25.80 6.56
C SER A 224 10.51 -26.53 5.22
N PRO A 225 9.62 -27.45 4.83
CA PRO A 225 9.67 -28.08 3.50
C PRO A 225 9.52 -27.10 2.34
N VAL A 226 8.66 -26.07 2.49
CA VAL A 226 8.51 -25.01 1.45
C VAL A 226 9.78 -24.17 1.36
N LEU A 227 10.33 -23.75 2.51
CA LEU A 227 11.56 -22.96 2.53
C LEU A 227 12.73 -23.73 1.91
N GLU A 228 12.89 -25.02 2.25
CA GLU A 228 13.96 -25.85 1.71
C GLU A 228 13.89 -25.97 0.19
N ARG A 229 12.69 -26.26 -0.35
CA ARG A 229 12.47 -26.30 -1.79
C ARG A 229 12.83 -24.99 -2.49
N LEU A 230 12.47 -23.84 -1.89
CA LEU A 230 12.75 -22.53 -2.48
C LEU A 230 14.22 -22.12 -2.34
N ARG A 231 14.93 -22.56 -1.28
CA ARG A 231 16.38 -22.42 -1.16
C ARG A 231 17.11 -23.18 -2.26
N GLN A 232 16.69 -24.41 -2.54
CA GLN A 232 17.22 -25.20 -3.66
C GLN A 232 16.95 -24.53 -5.03
N ALA A 233 15.88 -23.72 -5.12
CA ALA A 233 15.59 -22.89 -6.28
C ALA A 233 16.36 -21.53 -6.28
N GLY A 234 17.32 -21.32 -5.37
CA GLY A 234 18.19 -20.15 -5.33
C GLY A 234 17.70 -18.98 -4.49
N MET A 235 16.60 -19.11 -3.73
CA MET A 235 16.14 -18.04 -2.86
C MET A 235 16.91 -18.00 -1.54
N ARG A 236 17.30 -16.80 -1.09
CA ARG A 236 17.94 -16.62 0.23
C ARG A 236 16.89 -16.47 1.32
N LEU A 237 16.41 -17.59 1.85
CA LEU A 237 15.43 -17.67 2.91
C LEU A 237 16.08 -18.14 4.21
N THR A 238 15.81 -17.50 5.33
CA THR A 238 16.26 -17.92 6.66
C THR A 238 15.07 -18.04 7.59
N GLY A 239 14.98 -19.13 8.34
CA GLY A 239 13.86 -19.44 9.25
C GLY A 239 13.41 -20.90 9.09
N PRO A 240 12.26 -21.28 9.69
CA PRO A 240 11.37 -20.41 10.47
C PRO A 240 11.98 -19.95 11.79
N PHE A 241 11.84 -18.67 12.11
CA PHE A 241 12.28 -18.09 13.38
C PHE A 241 11.12 -17.98 14.36
N PRO A 242 11.36 -18.14 15.68
CA PRO A 242 10.44 -17.66 16.70
C PRO A 242 10.19 -16.16 16.52
N ALA A 243 8.91 -15.75 16.52
CA ALA A 243 8.54 -14.36 16.23
C ALA A 243 9.02 -13.37 17.32
N ASP A 244 9.12 -13.82 18.56
CA ASP A 244 9.61 -13.04 19.71
C ASP A 244 11.09 -12.64 19.58
N THR A 245 11.92 -13.45 18.89
CA THR A 245 13.33 -13.18 18.67
C THR A 245 13.64 -12.62 17.29
N LEU A 246 12.76 -12.87 16.30
CA LEU A 246 12.93 -12.45 14.91
C LEU A 246 13.14 -10.94 14.76
N PHE A 247 12.40 -10.14 15.51
CA PHE A 247 12.44 -8.69 15.41
C PHE A 247 13.53 -8.03 16.28
N THR A 248 14.49 -8.81 16.78
CA THR A 248 15.67 -8.24 17.43
C THR A 248 16.62 -7.63 16.41
N PRO A 249 17.35 -6.53 16.74
CA PRO A 249 18.26 -5.89 15.79
C PRO A 249 19.30 -6.84 15.19
N GLN A 250 19.79 -7.80 15.97
CA GLN A 250 20.80 -8.79 15.54
C GLN A 250 20.26 -9.74 14.46
N VAL A 251 18.99 -10.14 14.55
CA VAL A 251 18.35 -11.01 13.56
C VAL A 251 17.95 -10.20 12.34
N LEU A 252 17.33 -9.01 12.54
CA LEU A 252 16.92 -8.14 11.44
C LEU A 252 18.08 -7.73 10.53
N ALA A 253 19.28 -7.50 11.07
CA ALA A 253 20.48 -7.19 10.29
C ALA A 253 20.87 -8.28 9.26
N ARG A 254 20.34 -9.51 9.41
CA ARG A 254 20.61 -10.66 8.53
C ARG A 254 19.68 -10.72 7.32
N GLY A 255 18.64 -9.87 7.27
CA GLY A 255 17.63 -9.89 6.23
C GLY A 255 17.27 -8.51 5.69
N ASP A 256 16.62 -8.50 4.57
CA ASP A 256 16.14 -7.30 3.88
C ASP A 256 14.62 -7.13 4.04
N CYS A 257 13.92 -8.24 4.35
CA CYS A 257 12.47 -8.29 4.57
C CYS A 257 12.12 -9.43 5.52
N VAL A 258 11.07 -9.23 6.32
CA VAL A 258 10.45 -10.27 7.15
C VAL A 258 9.17 -10.74 6.47
N LEU A 259 8.95 -12.06 6.41
CA LEU A 259 7.64 -12.65 6.13
C LEU A 259 7.01 -13.11 7.44
N ALA A 260 5.97 -12.43 7.89
CA ALA A 260 5.14 -12.85 9.02
C ALA A 260 3.99 -13.75 8.53
N MET A 261 3.59 -14.70 9.36
CA MET A 261 2.54 -15.66 9.02
C MET A 261 1.15 -15.03 9.08
N TYR A 262 0.93 -14.07 9.97
CA TYR A 262 -0.34 -13.37 10.12
C TYR A 262 -0.15 -11.90 10.51
N HIS A 263 -1.23 -11.14 10.38
CA HIS A 263 -1.25 -9.69 10.53
C HIS A 263 -0.60 -9.20 11.83
N ASP A 264 -1.11 -9.64 12.98
CA ASP A 264 -0.66 -9.13 14.28
C ASP A 264 0.67 -9.75 14.76
N GLN A 265 1.26 -10.69 14.01
CA GLN A 265 2.60 -11.17 14.28
C GLN A 265 3.67 -10.14 13.88
N GLY A 266 3.44 -9.39 12.82
CA GLY A 266 4.45 -8.47 12.25
C GLY A 266 4.10 -7.00 12.37
N LEU A 267 2.84 -6.62 12.23
CA LEU A 267 2.45 -5.22 12.11
C LEU A 267 2.57 -4.40 13.40
N PRO A 268 2.32 -4.92 14.62
CA PRO A 268 2.56 -4.15 15.84
C PRO A 268 3.99 -3.67 15.97
N VAL A 269 4.97 -4.52 15.61
CA VAL A 269 6.38 -4.15 15.65
C VAL A 269 6.71 -3.07 14.62
N LEU A 270 6.23 -3.23 13.39
CA LEU A 270 6.45 -2.24 12.33
C LEU A 270 5.79 -0.91 12.68
N LYS A 271 4.55 -0.91 13.16
CA LYS A 271 3.84 0.31 13.54
C LYS A 271 4.54 1.05 14.68
N TYR A 272 5.04 0.31 15.66
CA TYR A 272 5.86 0.88 16.73
C TYR A 272 7.14 1.51 16.17
N ALA A 273 7.87 0.81 15.30
CA ALA A 273 9.13 1.29 14.72
C ALA A 273 8.94 2.48 13.75
N SER A 274 7.81 2.54 13.05
CA SER A 274 7.53 3.58 12.03
C SER A 274 6.91 4.86 12.58
N PHE A 275 6.52 4.89 13.85
CA PHE A 275 5.89 6.06 14.50
C PHE A 275 4.72 6.64 13.66
N GLY A 276 3.85 5.79 13.12
CA GLY A 276 2.69 6.18 12.32
C GLY A 276 3.00 6.52 10.85
N LYS A 277 4.24 6.42 10.40
CA LYS A 277 4.65 6.63 8.99
C LYS A 277 4.77 5.32 8.20
N GLY A 278 4.05 4.29 8.62
CA GLY A 278 3.97 3.04 7.89
C GLY A 278 3.33 3.23 6.51
N VAL A 279 3.87 2.57 5.49
CA VAL A 279 3.36 2.57 4.13
C VAL A 279 2.91 1.16 3.78
N ASN A 280 1.68 1.03 3.32
CA ASN A 280 1.18 -0.24 2.80
C ASN A 280 1.51 -0.36 1.31
N VAL A 281 2.19 -1.43 0.94
CA VAL A 281 2.58 -1.76 -0.43
C VAL A 281 1.85 -3.03 -0.86
N THR A 282 1.23 -3.00 -2.04
CA THR A 282 0.59 -4.19 -2.63
C THR A 282 1.51 -4.79 -3.68
N LEU A 283 2.13 -5.92 -3.37
CA LEU A 283 3.02 -6.65 -4.26
C LEU A 283 2.25 -7.65 -5.13
N GLY A 284 2.76 -7.91 -6.34
CA GLY A 284 2.16 -8.85 -7.29
C GLY A 284 1.26 -8.19 -8.34
N LEU A 285 0.82 -6.96 -8.14
CA LEU A 285 0.12 -6.19 -9.17
C LEU A 285 1.06 -5.88 -10.35
N PRO A 286 0.56 -5.73 -11.59
CA PRO A 286 1.37 -5.34 -12.75
C PRO A 286 1.84 -3.87 -12.68
N LEU A 287 1.39 -3.11 -11.71
CA LEU A 287 1.70 -1.70 -11.47
C LEU A 287 2.24 -1.48 -10.05
N VAL A 288 2.91 -0.35 -9.82
CA VAL A 288 3.34 0.07 -8.49
C VAL A 288 2.15 0.69 -7.75
N ARG A 289 1.83 0.13 -6.59
CA ARG A 289 0.79 0.68 -5.70
C ARG A 289 1.28 0.76 -4.27
N THR A 290 1.21 1.95 -3.71
CA THR A 290 1.40 2.22 -2.28
C THR A 290 0.16 2.89 -1.68
N SER A 291 0.07 2.94 -0.37
CA SER A 291 -1.07 3.50 0.35
C SER A 291 -0.65 3.98 1.72
N VAL A 292 -1.35 4.96 2.23
CA VAL A 292 -1.31 5.30 3.65
C VAL A 292 -1.76 4.12 4.53
N ASP A 293 -1.31 4.07 5.77
CA ASP A 293 -1.64 3.01 6.75
C ASP A 293 -2.57 3.53 7.87
N HIS A 294 -3.51 4.39 7.51
CA HIS A 294 -4.56 4.89 8.42
C HIS A 294 -5.93 4.92 7.72
N GLY A 295 -6.99 5.12 8.50
CA GLY A 295 -8.37 5.21 8.02
C GLY A 295 -8.77 6.61 7.55
N THR A 296 -10.04 6.77 7.28
CA THR A 296 -10.65 8.01 6.77
C THR A 296 -10.70 9.14 7.79
N ALA A 297 -10.56 8.85 9.09
CA ALA A 297 -10.53 9.81 10.21
C ALA A 297 -11.56 10.95 10.02
N LEU A 298 -12.83 10.53 9.94
CA LEU A 298 -13.96 11.44 9.59
C LEU A 298 -14.05 12.65 10.52
N GLU A 299 -13.70 12.46 11.78
CA GLU A 299 -13.71 13.50 12.82
C GLU A 299 -12.65 14.60 12.58
N LEU A 300 -11.61 14.29 11.81
CA LEU A 300 -10.55 15.25 11.47
C LEU A 300 -10.76 15.93 10.11
N ALA A 301 -11.75 15.50 9.33
CA ALA A 301 -12.00 16.05 7.99
C ALA A 301 -12.34 17.55 8.07
N ALA A 302 -11.65 18.35 7.26
CA ALA A 302 -11.75 19.82 7.21
C ALA A 302 -11.34 20.56 8.52
N SER A 303 -10.73 19.88 9.48
CA SER A 303 -10.29 20.49 10.73
C SER A 303 -8.92 21.18 10.63
N GLY A 304 -8.11 20.86 9.62
CA GLY A 304 -6.71 21.26 9.49
C GLY A 304 -5.73 20.44 10.36
N ALA A 305 -6.22 19.44 11.11
CA ALA A 305 -5.41 18.60 11.97
C ALA A 305 -4.91 17.29 11.29
N ALA A 306 -5.31 17.02 10.05
CA ALA A 306 -4.89 15.83 9.32
C ALA A 306 -3.39 15.91 8.96
N ASP A 307 -2.60 14.92 9.39
CA ASP A 307 -1.17 14.83 9.08
C ASP A 307 -0.96 14.17 7.71
N PRO A 308 -0.31 14.85 6.73
CA PRO A 308 0.00 14.28 5.43
C PRO A 308 1.22 13.34 5.43
N GLY A 309 1.92 13.17 6.55
CA GLY A 309 3.19 12.45 6.63
C GLY A 309 3.13 11.03 6.08
N SER A 310 2.05 10.28 6.32
CA SER A 310 1.87 8.94 5.75
C SER A 310 1.65 8.96 4.23
N LEU A 311 0.98 9.99 3.69
CA LEU A 311 0.79 10.13 2.24
C LEU A 311 2.12 10.49 1.55
N VAL A 312 2.91 11.38 2.14
CA VAL A 312 4.24 11.72 1.65
C VAL A 312 5.14 10.49 1.63
N ALA A 313 5.19 9.74 2.73
CA ALA A 313 5.96 8.51 2.82
C ALA A 313 5.51 7.46 1.77
N ALA A 314 4.20 7.37 1.50
CA ALA A 314 3.66 6.50 0.47
C ALA A 314 4.11 6.91 -0.95
N ILE A 315 4.17 8.22 -1.24
CA ILE A 315 4.70 8.75 -2.51
C ILE A 315 6.20 8.46 -2.62
N GLU A 316 6.98 8.71 -1.58
CA GLU A 316 8.43 8.43 -1.56
C GLU A 316 8.71 6.94 -1.81
N THR A 317 7.98 6.05 -1.13
CA THR A 317 8.09 4.59 -1.37
C THR A 317 7.71 4.22 -2.80
N ALA A 318 6.67 4.82 -3.38
CA ALA A 318 6.30 4.60 -4.77
C ALA A 318 7.43 5.03 -5.73
N LEU A 319 8.08 6.17 -5.45
CA LEU A 319 9.23 6.66 -6.22
C LEU A 319 10.44 5.72 -6.13
N GLU A 320 10.76 5.23 -4.93
CA GLU A 320 11.81 4.21 -4.77
C GLU A 320 11.54 2.99 -5.65
N MET A 321 10.28 2.52 -5.68
CA MET A 321 9.88 1.36 -6.47
C MET A 321 9.90 1.62 -7.98
N VAL A 322 9.60 2.84 -8.43
CA VAL A 322 9.66 3.24 -9.85
C VAL A 322 11.10 3.38 -10.34
N HIS A 323 11.99 3.92 -9.50
CA HIS A 323 13.40 4.14 -9.84
C HIS A 323 14.28 2.90 -9.67
N ALA A 324 13.75 1.80 -9.12
CA ALA A 324 14.54 0.59 -8.89
C ALA A 324 15.14 0.07 -10.20
N PRO A 325 16.44 -0.24 -10.25
CA PRO A 325 17.08 -0.80 -11.45
C PRO A 325 16.43 -2.15 -11.78
N GLY A 326 15.83 -2.28 -12.96
CA GLY A 326 15.11 -3.46 -13.42
C GLY A 326 13.63 -3.25 -13.71
N VAL A 327 13.09 -2.06 -13.44
CA VAL A 327 11.76 -1.67 -13.92
C VAL A 327 11.90 -1.25 -15.39
N ALA A 328 11.60 -2.17 -16.33
CA ALA A 328 11.33 -1.76 -17.69
C ALA A 328 10.04 -0.91 -17.63
N SER A 329 10.10 0.32 -18.13
CA SER A 329 8.88 1.09 -18.42
C SER A 329 7.95 0.23 -19.25
N PRO A 330 6.64 0.23 -19.00
CA PRO A 330 5.70 -0.46 -19.89
C PRO A 330 5.88 0.12 -21.29
N VAL A 331 6.16 -0.76 -22.26
CA VAL A 331 6.28 -0.43 -23.68
C VAL A 331 4.87 -0.29 -24.24
#